data_3e2812c868c96db5a73e3837dff7eb14
#
_entry.id   3e2812c868c96db5a73e3837dff7eb14
#
_cell.length_a   1.000
_cell.length_b   1.000
_cell.length_c   1.000
_cell.angle_alpha   90.00
_cell.angle_beta   90.00
_cell.angle_gamma   90.00
#
_symmetry.space_group_name_H-M   'P 1'
#
loop_
_entity.id
_entity.type
_entity.pdbx_description
1 polymer ?
#
loop_
_entity_poly.entity_id
_entity_poly.type
_entity_poly.pdbx_seq_one_letter_code
_entity_poly.pdbx_strand_id
1 'polypeptide(L)'
;MLFRSTIRLLDPPLHEFVPTDPKDIEELAKEMGLTVEHLNQVISSLHEFNPMMGHRGCRLDVTFPEIAKMQTAAIIKAALAVRSRRPAWKIVPEIMVPLVGEEKELAFVKSVIDKTARKIIKEAGSDMTYKVGTMIEIPRAALTADAIAKEAEFFSFGTNDLTQMTFGFSRDDAGKFLASYYDRKIYESDPFSKLDQAGVGRLVKMPSLRSEEHTSE
;
A
#
# COMPACT_ATOMS: atom_id res chain seq x y z
N MET A 1 18.96 16.85 12.98
CA MET A 1 18.56 15.43 13.03
C MET A 1 17.74 15.14 11.78
N LEU A 2 18.08 14.12 11.00
CA LEU A 2 17.27 13.68 9.85
C LEU A 2 16.17 12.75 10.36
N PHE A 3 14.93 13.06 10.03
CA PHE A 3 13.76 12.24 10.38
C PHE A 3 13.09 11.75 9.09
N ARG A 4 13.09 10.45 8.87
CA ARG A 4 12.37 9.78 7.79
C ARG A 4 11.23 8.98 8.38
N SER A 5 10.07 9.09 7.78
CA SER A 5 8.89 8.30 8.15
C SER A 5 8.23 7.81 6.87
N THR A 6 8.16 6.51 6.71
CA THR A 6 7.48 5.89 5.58
C THR A 6 6.02 5.68 5.95
N ILE A 7 5.12 6.25 5.16
CA ILE A 7 3.67 6.15 5.33
C ILE A 7 3.11 5.44 4.11
N ARG A 8 2.50 4.29 4.34
CA ARG A 8 1.80 3.53 3.31
C ARG A 8 0.43 4.14 3.06
N LEU A 9 0.06 4.33 1.80
CA LEU A 9 -1.30 4.69 1.42
C LEU A 9 -2.27 3.55 1.75
N LEU A 10 -3.56 3.84 1.68
CA LEU A 10 -4.63 2.91 2.02
C LEU A 10 -4.45 1.58 1.28
N ASP A 11 -4.40 0.49 2.03
CA ASP A 11 -4.19 -0.85 1.48
C ASP A 11 -5.44 -1.72 1.50
N PRO A 12 -6.24 -1.78 2.59
CA PRO A 12 -7.44 -2.61 2.63
C PRO A 12 -8.52 -2.14 1.66
N PRO A 13 -9.40 -3.05 1.20
CA PRO A 13 -10.54 -2.70 0.37
C PRO A 13 -11.58 -1.87 1.12
N LEU A 14 -12.40 -1.13 0.37
CA LEU A 14 -13.33 -0.13 0.95
C LEU A 14 -14.37 -0.73 1.89
N HIS A 15 -14.76 -2.00 1.70
CA HIS A 15 -15.75 -2.61 2.59
C HIS A 15 -15.31 -2.73 4.05
N GLU A 16 -13.99 -2.65 4.32
CA GLU A 16 -13.47 -2.65 5.71
C GLU A 16 -13.70 -1.32 6.45
N PHE A 17 -14.06 -0.27 5.72
CA PHE A 17 -14.24 1.09 6.27
C PHE A 17 -15.69 1.53 6.35
N VAL A 18 -16.62 0.73 5.84
CA VAL A 18 -18.04 1.07 5.90
C VAL A 18 -18.68 0.55 7.18
N PRO A 19 -19.69 1.25 7.73
CA PRO A 19 -20.38 0.81 8.93
C PRO A 19 -21.15 -0.50 8.67
N THR A 20 -21.19 -1.34 9.70
CA THR A 20 -21.96 -2.60 9.70
C THR A 20 -23.14 -2.53 10.67
N ASP A 21 -23.10 -1.64 11.68
CA ASP A 21 -24.21 -1.44 12.60
C ASP A 21 -25.34 -0.66 11.91
N PRO A 22 -26.61 -1.12 11.99
CA PRO A 22 -27.74 -0.42 11.36
C PRO A 22 -27.91 1.05 11.80
N LYS A 23 -27.61 1.38 13.05
CA LYS A 23 -27.71 2.76 13.56
C LYS A 23 -26.67 3.67 12.91
N ASP A 24 -25.43 3.17 12.78
CA ASP A 24 -24.35 3.94 12.15
C ASP A 24 -24.66 4.14 10.66
N ILE A 25 -25.29 3.15 10.01
CA ILE A 25 -25.74 3.25 8.61
C ILE A 25 -26.85 4.30 8.48
N GLU A 26 -27.82 4.34 9.40
CA GLU A 26 -28.89 5.33 9.42
C GLU A 26 -28.33 6.76 9.61
N GLU A 27 -27.39 6.92 10.55
CA GLU A 27 -26.75 8.21 10.83
C GLU A 27 -25.93 8.69 9.62
N LEU A 28 -25.13 7.81 9.03
CA LEU A 28 -24.34 8.13 7.83
C LEU A 28 -25.23 8.46 6.63
N ALA A 29 -26.31 7.71 6.42
CA ALA A 29 -27.28 7.99 5.34
C ALA A 29 -27.88 9.38 5.49
N LYS A 30 -28.26 9.76 6.73
CA LYS A 30 -28.80 11.09 7.04
C LYS A 30 -27.77 12.19 6.79
N GLU A 31 -26.52 12.00 7.23
CA GLU A 31 -25.44 12.97 7.01
C GLU A 31 -25.13 13.17 5.51
N MET A 32 -25.17 12.09 4.74
CA MET A 32 -24.92 12.13 3.29
C MET A 32 -26.15 12.56 2.47
N GLY A 33 -27.32 12.71 3.08
CA GLY A 33 -28.58 13.02 2.36
C GLY A 33 -29.04 11.88 1.45
N LEU A 34 -28.71 10.63 1.81
CA LEU A 34 -29.08 9.41 1.09
C LEU A 34 -30.20 8.65 1.82
N THR A 35 -30.88 7.74 1.12
CA THR A 35 -31.74 6.76 1.79
C THR A 35 -30.91 5.61 2.34
N VAL A 36 -31.39 4.98 3.41
CA VAL A 36 -30.74 3.80 4.02
C VAL A 36 -30.63 2.65 3.01
N GLU A 37 -31.68 2.45 2.20
CA GLU A 37 -31.69 1.42 1.16
C GLU A 37 -30.59 1.65 0.11
N HIS A 38 -30.43 2.89 -0.33
CA HIS A 38 -29.38 3.24 -1.28
C HIS A 38 -27.98 3.03 -0.69
N LEU A 39 -27.77 3.49 0.55
CA LEU A 39 -26.48 3.28 1.22
C LEU A 39 -26.17 1.80 1.41
N ASN A 40 -27.14 0.97 1.80
CA ASN A 40 -26.98 -0.47 1.91
C ASN A 40 -26.64 -1.13 0.55
N GLN A 41 -27.21 -0.68 -0.55
CA GLN A 41 -26.83 -1.15 -1.89
C GLN A 41 -25.38 -0.81 -2.23
N VAL A 42 -24.93 0.41 -1.91
CA VAL A 42 -23.53 0.82 -2.10
C VAL A 42 -22.61 -0.03 -1.25
N ILE A 43 -22.88 -0.18 0.05
CA ILE A 43 -22.09 -1.02 0.98
C ILE A 43 -21.99 -2.45 0.44
N SER A 44 -23.11 -3.04 0.01
CA SER A 44 -23.14 -4.39 -0.54
C SER A 44 -22.30 -4.51 -1.83
N SER A 45 -22.28 -3.47 -2.67
CA SER A 45 -21.50 -3.47 -3.91
C SER A 45 -19.99 -3.39 -3.68
N LEU A 46 -19.55 -2.92 -2.50
CA LEU A 46 -18.14 -2.84 -2.11
C LEU A 46 -17.59 -4.17 -1.59
N HIS A 47 -18.45 -5.16 -1.35
CA HIS A 47 -18.05 -6.43 -0.76
C HIS A 47 -17.19 -7.25 -1.73
N GLU A 48 -16.01 -7.67 -1.29
CA GLU A 48 -15.05 -8.42 -2.10
C GLU A 48 -15.22 -9.94 -1.87
N PHE A 49 -15.23 -10.73 -2.94
CA PHE A 49 -15.18 -12.19 -2.84
C PHE A 49 -13.83 -12.71 -2.35
N ASN A 50 -12.77 -12.03 -2.76
CA ASN A 50 -11.40 -12.29 -2.33
C ASN A 50 -10.72 -10.96 -1.99
N PRO A 51 -10.75 -10.52 -0.73
CA PRO A 51 -10.18 -9.24 -0.32
C PRO A 51 -8.68 -9.09 -0.65
N MET A 52 -7.91 -10.18 -0.60
CA MET A 52 -6.48 -10.15 -0.89
C MET A 52 -6.19 -9.77 -2.34
N MET A 53 -7.02 -10.25 -3.29
CA MET A 53 -6.87 -10.04 -4.73
C MET A 53 -7.84 -9.02 -5.31
N GLY A 54 -8.63 -8.37 -4.46
CA GLY A 54 -9.71 -7.49 -4.85
C GLY A 54 -9.29 -6.06 -5.16
N HIS A 55 -10.26 -5.16 -5.05
CA HIS A 55 -10.14 -3.73 -5.33
C HIS A 55 -9.57 -2.99 -4.11
N ARG A 56 -8.27 -3.05 -3.95
CA ARG A 56 -7.51 -2.48 -2.82
C ARG A 56 -6.19 -1.84 -3.26
N GLY A 57 -5.53 -1.13 -2.36
CA GLY A 57 -4.21 -0.55 -2.59
C GLY A 57 -4.17 0.40 -3.79
N CYS A 58 -3.13 0.32 -4.62
CA CYS A 58 -2.99 1.18 -5.79
C CYS A 58 -4.15 1.08 -6.78
N ARG A 59 -4.88 -0.04 -6.80
CA ARG A 59 -6.08 -0.20 -7.65
C ARG A 59 -7.19 0.74 -7.25
N LEU A 60 -7.36 1.00 -5.92
CA LEU A 60 -8.26 2.05 -5.42
C LEU A 60 -7.78 3.44 -5.83
N ASP A 61 -6.48 3.70 -5.70
CA ASP A 61 -5.91 5.00 -6.05
C ASP A 61 -6.01 5.30 -7.56
N VAL A 62 -6.01 4.27 -8.39
CA VAL A 62 -6.24 4.39 -9.85
C VAL A 62 -7.70 4.68 -10.15
N THR A 63 -8.64 3.99 -9.48
CA THR A 63 -10.08 4.13 -9.71
C THR A 63 -10.63 5.40 -9.04
N PHE A 64 -10.14 5.71 -7.83
CA PHE A 64 -10.55 6.85 -7.00
C PHE A 64 -9.34 7.69 -6.59
N PRO A 65 -8.72 8.44 -7.53
CA PRO A 65 -7.49 9.19 -7.26
C PRO A 65 -7.64 10.28 -6.18
N GLU A 66 -8.88 10.65 -5.84
CA GLU A 66 -9.17 11.53 -4.71
C GLU A 66 -8.76 10.93 -3.35
N ILE A 67 -8.67 9.61 -3.22
CA ILE A 67 -8.19 8.94 -2.01
C ILE A 67 -6.70 9.22 -1.85
N ALA A 68 -5.89 8.95 -2.88
CA ALA A 68 -4.45 9.26 -2.88
C ALA A 68 -4.21 10.75 -2.65
N LYS A 69 -5.01 11.62 -3.27
CA LYS A 69 -4.93 13.07 -3.08
C LYS A 69 -5.19 13.48 -1.63
N MET A 70 -6.24 12.94 -1.01
CA MET A 70 -6.61 13.23 0.38
C MET A 70 -5.51 12.78 1.34
N GLN A 71 -5.02 11.55 1.20
CA GLN A 71 -3.97 11.00 2.06
C GLN A 71 -2.64 11.76 1.89
N THR A 72 -2.25 12.05 0.66
CA THR A 72 -1.06 12.88 0.38
C THR A 72 -1.18 14.25 1.04
N ALA A 73 -2.34 14.89 0.94
CA ALA A 73 -2.56 16.18 1.58
C ALA A 73 -2.40 16.11 3.11
N ALA A 74 -2.94 15.05 3.73
CA ALA A 74 -2.81 14.84 5.17
C ALA A 74 -1.34 14.63 5.58
N ILE A 75 -0.60 13.79 4.87
CA ILE A 75 0.82 13.48 5.13
C ILE A 75 1.67 14.75 5.02
N ILE A 76 1.56 15.48 3.92
CA ILE A 76 2.37 16.68 3.66
C ILE A 76 2.04 17.79 4.66
N LYS A 77 0.76 18.04 4.97
CA LYS A 77 0.36 19.04 5.97
C LYS A 77 0.89 18.67 7.36
N ALA A 78 0.80 17.40 7.76
CA ALA A 78 1.33 16.92 9.03
C ALA A 78 2.85 17.11 9.11
N ALA A 79 3.58 16.76 8.05
CA ALA A 79 5.02 16.94 7.99
C ALA A 79 5.44 18.43 8.09
N LEU A 80 4.73 19.33 7.41
CA LEU A 80 4.92 20.77 7.50
C LEU A 80 4.65 21.31 8.91
N ALA A 81 3.59 20.82 9.55
CA ALA A 81 3.25 21.21 10.94
C ALA A 81 4.32 20.76 11.94
N VAL A 82 4.86 19.54 11.78
CA VAL A 82 5.97 19.05 12.61
C VAL A 82 7.24 19.87 12.37
N ARG A 83 7.55 20.16 11.11
CA ARG A 83 8.70 20.97 10.74
C ARG A 83 8.63 22.39 11.36
N SER A 84 7.46 23.00 11.35
CA SER A 84 7.24 24.30 12.00
C SER A 84 7.50 24.26 13.51
N ARG A 85 7.07 23.19 14.19
CA ARG A 85 7.27 22.99 15.63
C ARG A 85 8.69 22.58 16.00
N ARG A 86 9.44 22.01 15.07
CA ARG A 86 10.79 21.45 15.24
C ARG A 86 11.74 21.89 14.11
N PRO A 87 12.09 23.18 14.00
CA PRO A 87 12.88 23.70 12.88
C PRO A 87 14.26 23.06 12.69
N ALA A 88 14.84 22.54 13.78
CA ALA A 88 16.13 21.81 13.74
C ALA A 88 16.04 20.41 13.14
N TRP A 89 14.83 19.90 12.89
CA TRP A 89 14.62 18.58 12.30
C TRP A 89 14.48 18.68 10.79
N LYS A 90 15.30 17.92 10.07
CA LYS A 90 15.11 17.68 8.64
C LYS A 90 14.10 16.56 8.47
N ILE A 91 12.86 16.91 8.11
CA ILE A 91 11.76 15.96 7.94
C ILE A 91 11.63 15.67 6.45
N VAL A 92 11.67 14.38 6.09
CA VAL A 92 11.48 13.89 4.72
C VAL A 92 10.45 12.76 4.79
N PRO A 93 9.14 13.04 4.54
CA PRO A 93 8.15 12.00 4.47
C PRO A 93 8.39 11.12 3.23
N GLU A 94 8.22 9.83 3.41
CA GLU A 94 8.30 8.82 2.37
C GLU A 94 6.89 8.24 2.17
N ILE A 95 6.30 8.45 0.99
CA ILE A 95 4.94 7.99 0.65
C ILE A 95 5.07 6.68 -0.12
N MET A 96 4.49 5.62 0.40
CA MET A 96 4.59 4.28 -0.16
C MET A 96 3.26 3.84 -0.75
N VAL A 97 3.26 3.50 -2.03
CA VAL A 97 2.10 2.98 -2.76
C VAL A 97 2.08 1.46 -2.66
N PRO A 98 1.03 0.86 -2.06
CA PRO A 98 0.94 -0.60 -1.91
C PRO A 98 0.41 -1.29 -3.18
N LEU A 99 0.65 -2.59 -3.31
CA LEU A 99 0.08 -3.48 -4.33
C LEU A 99 0.38 -3.13 -5.79
N VAL A 100 1.44 -2.39 -6.05
CA VAL A 100 1.88 -2.10 -7.42
C VAL A 100 2.36 -3.38 -8.10
N GLY A 101 1.76 -3.70 -9.26
CA GLY A 101 2.15 -4.82 -10.10
C GLY A 101 2.68 -4.39 -11.46
N GLU A 102 2.48 -3.12 -11.84
CA GLU A 102 2.86 -2.55 -13.12
C GLU A 102 3.47 -1.16 -12.94
N GLU A 103 4.52 -0.83 -13.72
CA GLU A 103 5.16 0.49 -13.72
C GLU A 103 4.16 1.64 -13.88
N LYS A 104 3.20 1.48 -14.79
CA LYS A 104 2.21 2.52 -15.10
C LYS A 104 1.22 2.80 -13.97
N GLU A 105 0.95 1.81 -13.11
CA GLU A 105 0.15 2.03 -11.90
C GLU A 105 0.88 3.00 -10.97
N LEU A 106 2.18 2.75 -10.73
CA LEU A 106 2.98 3.63 -9.88
C LEU A 106 3.12 5.02 -10.51
N ALA A 107 3.43 5.12 -11.80
CA ALA A 107 3.55 6.39 -12.51
C ALA A 107 2.27 7.24 -12.41
N PHE A 108 1.09 6.62 -12.56
CA PHE A 108 -0.19 7.30 -12.42
C PHE A 108 -0.41 7.83 -11.01
N VAL A 109 -0.31 6.95 -9.98
CA VAL A 109 -0.54 7.34 -8.58
C VAL A 109 0.50 8.37 -8.13
N LYS A 110 1.77 8.20 -8.50
CA LYS A 110 2.84 9.18 -8.24
C LYS A 110 2.53 10.55 -8.82
N SER A 111 1.95 10.61 -10.02
CA SER A 111 1.55 11.89 -10.64
C SER A 111 0.52 12.64 -9.80
N VAL A 112 -0.44 11.93 -9.18
CA VAL A 112 -1.45 12.48 -8.27
C VAL A 112 -0.80 12.97 -6.97
N ILE A 113 0.09 12.15 -6.40
CA ILE A 113 0.87 12.48 -5.20
C ILE A 113 1.70 13.74 -5.44
N ASP A 114 2.50 13.76 -6.50
CA ASP A 114 3.39 14.87 -6.85
C ASP A 114 2.64 16.18 -7.06
N LYS A 115 1.56 16.14 -7.83
CA LYS A 115 0.72 17.32 -8.07
C LYS A 115 0.16 17.88 -6.77
N THR A 116 -0.28 17.02 -5.87
CA THR A 116 -0.87 17.40 -4.59
C THR A 116 0.19 17.92 -3.62
N ALA A 117 1.28 17.18 -3.45
CA ALA A 117 2.36 17.52 -2.53
C ALA A 117 3.03 18.83 -2.92
N ARG A 118 3.42 18.98 -4.19
CA ARG A 118 4.08 20.20 -4.70
C ARG A 118 3.21 21.45 -4.53
N LYS A 119 1.89 21.32 -4.76
CA LYS A 119 0.95 22.42 -4.54
C LYS A 119 0.97 22.85 -3.08
N ILE A 120 0.81 21.94 -2.13
CA ILE A 120 0.74 22.25 -0.68
C ILE A 120 2.07 22.83 -0.17
N ILE A 121 3.20 22.25 -0.58
CA ILE A 121 4.53 22.71 -0.20
C ILE A 121 4.77 24.14 -0.70
N LYS A 122 4.39 24.42 -1.95
CA LYS A 122 4.49 25.76 -2.55
C LYS A 122 3.59 26.79 -1.84
N GLU A 123 2.34 26.43 -1.54
CA GLU A 123 1.40 27.29 -0.81
C GLU A 123 1.90 27.60 0.61
N ALA A 124 2.62 26.67 1.24
CA ALA A 124 3.25 26.88 2.54
C ALA A 124 4.59 27.65 2.48
N GLY A 125 5.05 28.06 1.29
CA GLY A 125 6.37 28.72 1.13
C GLY A 125 7.55 27.86 1.62
N SER A 126 7.43 26.54 1.56
CA SER A 126 8.40 25.58 2.12
C SER A 126 9.29 24.99 1.03
N ASP A 127 10.53 24.63 1.42
CA ASP A 127 11.49 23.86 0.63
C ASP A 127 11.52 22.35 1.02
N MET A 128 10.47 21.87 1.72
CA MET A 128 10.40 20.49 2.16
C MET A 128 10.42 19.53 0.97
N THR A 129 11.24 18.49 1.08
CA THR A 129 11.30 17.38 0.13
C THR A 129 10.55 16.17 0.67
N TYR A 130 10.11 15.30 -0.21
CA TYR A 130 9.48 14.01 0.09
C TYR A 130 9.98 12.97 -0.91
N LYS A 131 9.66 11.70 -0.67
CA LYS A 131 9.94 10.61 -1.60
C LYS A 131 8.67 9.82 -1.87
N VAL A 132 8.58 9.26 -3.07
CA VAL A 132 7.52 8.32 -3.46
C VAL A 132 8.15 6.99 -3.85
N GLY A 133 7.67 5.93 -3.23
CA GLY A 133 8.15 4.58 -3.51
C GLY A 133 7.00 3.57 -3.45
N THR A 134 7.34 2.30 -3.51
CA THR A 134 6.35 1.23 -3.50
C THR A 134 6.76 0.06 -2.63
N MET A 135 5.78 -0.79 -2.33
CA MET A 135 5.99 -2.08 -1.69
C MET A 135 6.05 -3.17 -2.76
N ILE A 136 7.15 -3.92 -2.79
CA ILE A 136 7.25 -5.13 -3.61
C ILE A 136 6.62 -6.27 -2.83
N GLU A 137 5.41 -6.60 -3.19
CA GLU A 137 4.59 -7.62 -2.52
C GLU A 137 3.79 -8.49 -3.49
N ILE A 138 3.82 -8.14 -4.78
CA ILE A 138 3.25 -8.94 -5.86
C ILE A 138 4.40 -9.63 -6.60
N PRO A 139 4.33 -10.95 -6.87
CA PRO A 139 5.39 -11.66 -7.60
C PRO A 139 5.75 -11.01 -8.94
N ARG A 140 4.77 -10.50 -9.68
CA ARG A 140 5.03 -9.76 -10.92
C ARG A 140 5.89 -8.52 -10.69
N ALA A 141 5.64 -7.77 -9.61
CA ALA A 141 6.45 -6.59 -9.27
C ALA A 141 7.91 -6.96 -8.97
N ALA A 142 8.15 -8.09 -8.29
CA ALA A 142 9.51 -8.59 -8.08
C ALA A 142 10.21 -8.96 -9.39
N LEU A 143 9.49 -9.56 -10.34
CA LEU A 143 10.02 -9.95 -11.66
C LEU A 143 10.30 -8.75 -12.57
N THR A 144 9.55 -7.65 -12.43
CA THR A 144 9.66 -6.44 -13.27
C THR A 144 10.15 -5.22 -12.47
N ALA A 145 10.92 -5.46 -11.42
CA ALA A 145 11.36 -4.41 -10.50
C ALA A 145 12.25 -3.35 -11.15
N ASP A 146 12.99 -3.71 -12.19
CA ASP A 146 13.77 -2.81 -13.04
C ASP A 146 12.90 -1.75 -13.74
N ALA A 147 11.74 -2.15 -14.24
CA ALA A 147 10.79 -1.20 -14.81
C ALA A 147 10.19 -0.28 -13.74
N ILE A 148 9.75 -0.85 -12.62
CA ILE A 148 9.15 -0.11 -11.51
C ILE A 148 10.16 0.86 -10.86
N ALA A 149 11.45 0.50 -10.83
CA ALA A 149 12.52 1.33 -10.28
C ALA A 149 12.72 2.67 -11.01
N LYS A 150 12.27 2.79 -12.26
CA LYS A 150 12.31 4.07 -12.99
C LYS A 150 11.41 5.14 -12.37
N GLU A 151 10.34 4.70 -11.71
CA GLU A 151 9.37 5.57 -11.06
C GLU A 151 9.55 5.63 -9.54
N ALA A 152 10.03 4.55 -8.92
CA ALA A 152 10.15 4.45 -7.46
C ALA A 152 11.47 5.02 -6.95
N GLU A 153 11.40 5.86 -5.91
CA GLU A 153 12.58 6.38 -5.21
C GLU A 153 13.06 5.48 -4.07
N PHE A 154 12.28 4.47 -3.71
CA PHE A 154 12.63 3.41 -2.76
C PHE A 154 11.70 2.22 -2.90
N PHE A 155 12.17 1.05 -2.48
CA PHE A 155 11.39 -0.16 -2.32
C PHE A 155 11.27 -0.55 -0.86
N SER A 156 10.12 -1.11 -0.49
CA SER A 156 9.89 -1.92 0.70
C SER A 156 9.41 -3.30 0.27
N PHE A 157 9.48 -4.28 1.15
CA PHE A 157 9.05 -5.65 0.83
C PHE A 157 7.89 -6.07 1.73
N GLY A 158 6.73 -6.38 1.12
CA GLY A 158 5.54 -6.91 1.79
C GLY A 158 5.58 -8.44 1.79
N THR A 159 6.33 -9.02 2.73
CA THR A 159 6.55 -10.48 2.74
C THR A 159 5.29 -11.29 3.02
N ASN A 160 4.28 -10.73 3.69
CA ASN A 160 3.01 -11.42 3.90
C ASN A 160 2.29 -11.69 2.58
N ASP A 161 2.02 -10.64 1.79
CA ASP A 161 1.31 -10.75 0.52
C ASP A 161 2.15 -11.49 -0.52
N LEU A 162 3.47 -11.25 -0.53
CA LEU A 162 4.38 -11.96 -1.41
C LEU A 162 4.39 -13.48 -1.12
N THR A 163 4.35 -13.88 0.16
CA THR A 163 4.23 -15.27 0.56
C THR A 163 2.90 -15.87 0.13
N GLN A 164 1.77 -15.20 0.42
CA GLN A 164 0.44 -15.65 0.03
C GLN A 164 0.35 -15.91 -1.48
N MET A 165 0.80 -14.96 -2.29
CA MET A 165 0.72 -15.06 -3.74
C MET A 165 1.73 -16.06 -4.33
N THR A 166 2.88 -16.26 -3.70
CA THR A 166 3.89 -17.21 -4.15
C THR A 166 3.48 -18.65 -3.84
N PHE A 167 2.92 -18.91 -2.66
CA PHE A 167 2.39 -20.23 -2.28
C PHE A 167 0.99 -20.48 -2.84
N GLY A 168 0.25 -19.44 -3.24
CA GLY A 168 -1.09 -19.58 -3.81
C GLY A 168 -2.18 -19.90 -2.80
N PHE A 169 -2.02 -19.50 -1.52
CA PHE A 169 -3.05 -19.61 -0.50
C PHE A 169 -3.09 -18.43 0.45
N SER A 170 -4.26 -18.17 1.00
CA SER A 170 -4.47 -17.11 1.99
C SER A 170 -3.94 -17.53 3.36
N ARG A 171 -3.31 -16.58 4.06
CA ARG A 171 -2.87 -16.76 5.45
C ARG A 171 -4.04 -17.11 6.37
N ASP A 172 -5.20 -16.48 6.15
CA ASP A 172 -6.39 -16.66 6.98
C ASP A 172 -7.02 -18.04 6.78
N ASP A 173 -6.89 -18.62 5.58
CA ASP A 173 -7.42 -19.96 5.27
C ASP A 173 -6.41 -21.09 5.50
N ALA A 174 -5.14 -20.79 5.57
CA ALA A 174 -4.06 -21.78 5.65
C ALA A 174 -4.17 -22.71 6.87
N GLY A 175 -4.72 -22.21 7.98
CA GLY A 175 -4.95 -23.03 9.19
C GLY A 175 -5.80 -24.27 8.95
N LYS A 176 -6.62 -24.30 7.90
CA LYS A 176 -7.48 -25.46 7.56
C LYS A 176 -6.68 -26.68 7.10
N PHE A 177 -5.47 -26.53 6.58
CA PHE A 177 -4.68 -27.62 6.01
C PHE A 177 -3.22 -27.68 6.46
N LEU A 178 -2.63 -26.60 6.94
CA LEU A 178 -1.20 -26.56 7.31
C LEU A 178 -0.81 -27.57 8.39
N ALA A 179 -1.72 -27.87 9.34
CA ALA A 179 -1.45 -28.91 10.35
C ALA A 179 -1.11 -30.26 9.70
N SER A 180 -1.89 -30.68 8.69
CA SER A 180 -1.60 -31.92 7.95
C SER A 180 -0.30 -31.89 7.16
N TYR A 181 0.14 -30.70 6.72
CA TYR A 181 1.43 -30.51 6.02
C TYR A 181 2.61 -30.69 6.99
N TYR A 182 2.49 -30.20 8.23
CA TYR A 182 3.51 -30.41 9.26
C TYR A 182 3.60 -31.87 9.70
N ASP A 183 2.46 -32.53 9.94
CA ASP A 183 2.39 -33.94 10.31
C ASP A 183 3.05 -34.84 9.26
N ARG A 184 2.88 -34.51 8.00
CA ARG A 184 3.46 -35.22 6.85
C ARG A 184 4.87 -34.77 6.49
N LYS A 185 5.43 -33.78 7.21
CA LYS A 185 6.75 -33.20 6.95
C LYS A 185 6.92 -32.63 5.54
N ILE A 186 5.82 -32.10 4.96
CA ILE A 186 5.85 -31.38 3.67
C ILE A 186 6.43 -29.99 3.90
N TYR A 187 6.03 -29.31 4.98
CA TYR A 187 6.65 -28.08 5.46
C TYR A 187 7.30 -28.33 6.82
N GLU A 188 8.52 -27.79 7.00
CA GLU A 188 9.22 -27.84 8.28
C GLU A 188 8.73 -26.78 9.26
N SER A 189 8.21 -25.66 8.74
CA SER A 189 7.73 -24.52 9.51
C SER A 189 6.67 -23.76 8.74
N ASP A 190 5.90 -22.95 9.47
CA ASP A 190 4.92 -22.05 8.89
C ASP A 190 5.61 -21.02 7.95
N PRO A 191 5.24 -20.95 6.65
CA PRO A 191 5.82 -20.04 5.68
C PRO A 191 5.56 -18.55 6.00
N PHE A 192 4.62 -18.27 6.90
CA PHE A 192 4.36 -16.90 7.38
C PHE A 192 5.18 -16.51 8.61
N SER A 193 5.66 -17.49 9.37
CA SER A 193 6.52 -17.23 10.54
C SER A 193 8.00 -17.20 10.19
N LYS A 194 8.41 -17.91 9.13
CA LYS A 194 9.79 -17.98 8.66
C LYS A 194 9.83 -17.80 7.14
N LEU A 195 10.61 -16.82 6.68
CA LEU A 195 10.73 -16.53 5.25
C LEU A 195 11.18 -17.78 4.47
N ASP A 196 10.39 -18.16 3.49
CA ASP A 196 10.76 -19.19 2.51
C ASP A 196 11.91 -18.67 1.62
N GLN A 197 13.11 -19.21 1.82
CA GLN A 197 14.29 -18.81 1.07
C GLN A 197 14.28 -19.32 -0.37
N ALA A 198 13.61 -20.44 -0.62
CA ALA A 198 13.63 -21.11 -1.92
C ALA A 198 12.74 -20.43 -2.98
N GLY A 199 11.59 -19.92 -2.57
CA GLY A 199 10.63 -19.22 -3.43
C GLY A 199 10.60 -17.74 -3.16
N VAL A 200 9.98 -17.32 -2.03
CA VAL A 200 9.79 -15.91 -1.67
C VAL A 200 11.13 -15.16 -1.54
N GLY A 201 12.12 -15.78 -0.93
CA GLY A 201 13.46 -15.19 -0.77
C GLY A 201 14.15 -14.90 -2.10
N ARG A 202 13.91 -15.71 -3.13
CA ARG A 202 14.41 -15.43 -4.50
C ARG A 202 13.73 -14.21 -5.11
N LEU A 203 12.41 -14.08 -4.92
CA LEU A 203 11.66 -12.90 -5.38
C LEU A 203 12.12 -11.62 -4.67
N VAL A 204 12.46 -11.69 -3.37
CA VAL A 204 13.01 -10.54 -2.63
C VAL A 204 14.41 -10.14 -3.14
N LYS A 205 15.23 -11.10 -3.53
CA LYS A 205 16.59 -10.84 -4.03
C LYS A 205 16.60 -10.17 -5.42
N MET A 206 15.64 -10.48 -6.28
CA MET A 206 15.60 -9.93 -7.65
C MET A 206 15.59 -8.39 -7.68
N PRO A 207 14.69 -7.69 -6.95
CA PRO A 207 14.69 -6.23 -6.89
C PRO A 207 15.95 -5.64 -6.25
N SER A 208 16.51 -6.31 -5.24
CA SER A 208 17.70 -5.83 -4.53
C SER A 208 18.92 -5.76 -5.44
N LEU A 209 19.15 -6.79 -6.25
CA LEU A 209 20.26 -6.84 -7.22
C LEU A 209 20.09 -5.79 -8.34
N ARG A 210 18.86 -5.59 -8.82
CA ARG A 210 18.57 -4.65 -9.89
C ARG A 210 18.58 -3.19 -9.47
N SER A 211 18.28 -2.90 -8.20
CA SER A 211 18.38 -1.53 -7.66
C SER A 211 19.83 -1.06 -7.51
N GLU A 212 20.78 -1.97 -7.30
CA GLU A 212 22.21 -1.65 -7.23
C GLU A 212 22.80 -1.30 -8.61
N GLU A 213 22.30 -1.91 -9.68
CA GLU A 213 22.73 -1.60 -11.06
C GLU A 213 22.34 -0.17 -11.49
N HIS A 214 21.19 0.35 -11.02
CA HIS A 214 20.72 1.70 -11.35
C HIS A 214 21.28 2.81 -10.46
N THR A 215 21.94 2.50 -9.35
CA THR A 215 22.60 3.49 -8.47
C THR A 215 24.07 3.69 -8.77
N SER A 216 24.62 2.95 -9.74
CA SER A 216 26.04 2.99 -10.15
C SER A 216 26.30 3.75 -11.46
N GLU A 217 25.28 4.37 -12.07
CA GLU A 217 25.38 5.34 -13.16
C GLU A 217 25.05 6.76 -12.62
#